data_4ed66a0ea7aea930dbcea0faedd7983f
#
_entry.id   4ed66a0ea7aea930dbcea0faedd7983f
#
_cell.length_a   1.000
_cell.length_b   1.000
_cell.length_c   1.000
_cell.angle_alpha   90.00
_cell.angle_beta   90.00
_cell.angle_gamma   90.00
#
_symmetry.space_group_name_H-M   'P 1'
#
loop_
_entity.id
_entity.type
_entity.pdbx_description
1 polymer ?
#
loop_
_entity_poly.entity_id
_entity_poly.type
_entity_poly.pdbx_seq_one_letter_code
_entity_poly.pdbx_strand_id
1 'polypeptide(L)'
;FRFDLAAVMGRTPEFRQDAPLFTAIQNCPVLSQVKLIAEPWDIGEGGYQVGNFPPLFAEWNDHYRDAVRRFWLERNLSLGEFAGRFAASSDLFKRDGKRPSATVNLLTAHDGFTLRDCVCFNQKHNEANGEENRDGTNNNHSFNHGIEGLGGSLDVIERRRASVHALLTTLLLSQGT
;
A
#
# COMPACT_ATOMS: atom_id res chain seq x y z
N PHE A 1 -13.58 -10.17 3.43
CA PHE A 1 -13.96 -9.22 2.35
C PHE A 1 -12.92 -8.11 2.24
N ARG A 2 -12.57 -7.73 1.02
CA ARG A 2 -11.82 -6.49 0.74
C ARG A 2 -12.79 -5.51 0.07
N PHE A 3 -12.82 -4.28 0.58
CA PHE A 3 -13.66 -3.19 0.07
C PHE A 3 -12.80 -2.21 -0.71
N ASP A 4 -13.14 -2.05 -1.97
CA ASP A 4 -12.54 -1.08 -2.88
C ASP A 4 -13.01 0.32 -2.52
N LEU A 5 -12.13 1.34 -2.62
CA LEU A 5 -12.44 2.74 -2.31
C LEU A 5 -13.24 2.88 -0.98
N ALA A 6 -12.85 2.14 0.04
CA ALA A 6 -13.64 1.94 1.24
C ALA A 6 -13.91 3.24 2.04
N ALA A 7 -13.15 4.31 1.82
CA ALA A 7 -13.38 5.61 2.44
C ALA A 7 -14.79 6.15 2.17
N VAL A 8 -15.38 5.82 1.00
CA VAL A 8 -16.76 6.18 0.65
C VAL A 8 -17.77 5.64 1.65
N MET A 9 -17.52 4.45 2.23
CA MET A 9 -18.44 3.78 3.16
C MET A 9 -18.67 4.56 4.46
N GLY A 10 -17.68 5.35 4.87
CA GLY A 10 -17.73 6.14 6.11
C GLY A 10 -18.05 7.63 5.92
N ARG A 11 -18.20 8.09 4.67
CA ARG A 11 -18.35 9.50 4.34
C ARG A 11 -19.82 9.93 4.37
N THR A 12 -20.22 10.81 5.35
CA THR A 12 -21.59 11.35 5.50
C THR A 12 -21.65 12.68 6.26
N PRO A 13 -21.36 13.87 5.73
CA PRO A 13 -20.54 14.19 4.54
C PRO A 13 -19.04 13.96 4.77
N GLU A 14 -18.56 13.97 6.01
CA GLU A 14 -17.19 13.69 6.40
C GLU A 14 -17.03 12.20 6.77
N PHE A 15 -15.80 11.70 6.73
CA PHE A 15 -15.52 10.33 7.15
C PHE A 15 -15.69 10.18 8.67
N ARG A 16 -16.45 9.15 9.07
CA ARG A 16 -16.74 8.83 10.46
C ARG A 16 -16.64 7.33 10.71
N GLN A 17 -15.99 6.96 11.81
CA GLN A 17 -15.90 5.54 12.25
C GLN A 17 -17.24 4.95 12.71
N ASP A 18 -18.16 5.82 13.13
CA ASP A 18 -19.52 5.46 13.56
C ASP A 18 -20.58 5.63 12.45
N ALA A 19 -20.14 5.72 11.19
CA ALA A 19 -21.07 5.79 10.07
C ALA A 19 -22.07 4.62 10.08
N PRO A 20 -23.31 4.83 9.61
CA PRO A 20 -24.37 3.81 9.71
C PRO A 20 -23.99 2.44 9.16
N LEU A 21 -23.26 2.39 8.06
CA LEU A 21 -22.81 1.14 7.46
C LEU A 21 -21.80 0.40 8.35
N PHE A 22 -20.83 1.09 8.92
CA PHE A 22 -19.86 0.49 9.85
C PHE A 22 -20.55 -0.04 11.12
N THR A 23 -21.50 0.74 11.65
CA THR A 23 -22.31 0.34 12.80
C THR A 23 -23.15 -0.92 12.48
N ALA A 24 -23.75 -0.98 11.29
CA ALA A 24 -24.50 -2.14 10.85
C ALA A 24 -23.60 -3.40 10.71
N ILE A 25 -22.40 -3.24 10.16
CA ILE A 25 -21.42 -4.33 10.04
C ILE A 25 -21.00 -4.84 11.43
N GLN A 26 -20.69 -3.93 12.35
CA GLN A 26 -20.27 -4.29 13.73
C GLN A 26 -21.36 -5.06 14.50
N ASN A 27 -22.64 -4.71 14.29
CA ASN A 27 -23.78 -5.34 14.95
C ASN A 27 -24.29 -6.59 14.22
N CYS A 28 -23.81 -6.88 13.02
CA CYS A 28 -24.20 -8.08 12.28
C CYS A 28 -23.48 -9.30 12.84
N PRO A 29 -24.17 -10.34 13.34
CA PRO A 29 -23.54 -11.50 13.96
C PRO A 29 -22.66 -12.32 12.98
N VAL A 30 -22.86 -12.18 11.69
CA VAL A 30 -22.04 -12.81 10.64
C VAL A 30 -20.87 -11.94 10.27
N LEU A 31 -21.10 -10.65 9.92
CA LEU A 31 -20.06 -9.77 9.41
C LEU A 31 -19.04 -9.36 10.47
N SER A 32 -19.45 -9.31 11.74
CA SER A 32 -18.54 -9.02 12.86
C SER A 32 -17.51 -10.13 13.11
N GLN A 33 -17.70 -11.32 12.54
CA GLN A 33 -16.81 -12.48 12.71
C GLN A 33 -15.90 -12.74 11.51
N VAL A 34 -16.05 -12.01 10.42
CA VAL A 34 -15.24 -12.21 9.21
C VAL A 34 -14.13 -11.18 9.11
N LYS A 35 -13.05 -11.54 8.42
CA LYS A 35 -11.97 -10.59 8.13
C LYS A 35 -12.45 -9.53 7.14
N LEU A 36 -12.38 -8.27 7.55
CA LEU A 36 -12.71 -7.10 6.75
C LEU A 36 -11.42 -6.33 6.47
N ILE A 37 -11.19 -6.01 5.21
CA ILE A 37 -10.02 -5.28 4.75
C ILE A 37 -10.50 -4.06 3.96
N ALA A 38 -10.08 -2.88 4.36
CA ALA A 38 -10.35 -1.65 3.65
C ALA A 38 -9.18 -1.30 2.71
N GLU A 39 -9.50 -0.87 1.51
CA GLU A 39 -8.65 0.06 0.78
C GLU A 39 -9.00 1.46 1.30
N PRO A 40 -8.12 2.07 2.13
CA PRO A 40 -8.52 3.21 2.95
C PRO A 40 -8.36 4.55 2.26
N TRP A 41 -8.58 4.61 0.95
CA TRP A 41 -8.54 5.84 0.15
C TRP A 41 -9.57 5.84 -0.98
N ASP A 42 -9.83 7.03 -1.49
CA ASP A 42 -10.52 7.31 -2.75
C ASP A 42 -10.09 8.70 -3.26
N ILE A 43 -10.58 9.09 -4.45
CA ILE A 43 -10.23 10.36 -5.11
C ILE A 43 -11.03 11.58 -4.63
N GLY A 44 -12.00 11.40 -3.75
CA GLY A 44 -12.86 12.49 -3.26
C GLY A 44 -12.19 13.32 -2.16
N GLU A 45 -12.77 14.45 -1.86
CA GLU A 45 -12.33 15.29 -0.74
C GLU A 45 -12.41 14.52 0.58
N GLY A 46 -11.35 14.56 1.39
CA GLY A 46 -11.25 13.77 2.61
C GLY A 46 -11.18 12.25 2.36
N GLY A 47 -10.84 11.81 1.14
CA GLY A 47 -10.83 10.41 0.74
C GLY A 47 -9.70 9.58 1.31
N TYR A 48 -8.62 10.19 1.79
CA TYR A 48 -7.48 9.47 2.35
C TYR A 48 -7.67 9.21 3.84
N GLN A 49 -7.87 7.94 4.24
CA GLN A 49 -8.30 7.53 5.58
C GLN A 49 -7.46 6.40 6.19
N VAL A 50 -6.19 6.26 5.79
CA VAL A 50 -5.28 5.25 6.36
C VAL A 50 -5.15 5.46 7.87
N GLY A 51 -5.40 4.40 8.64
CA GLY A 51 -5.40 4.42 10.11
C GLY A 51 -6.72 4.85 10.75
N ASN A 52 -7.68 5.37 9.99
CA ASN A 52 -8.91 5.95 10.52
C ASN A 52 -10.14 5.02 10.47
N PHE A 53 -10.04 3.82 9.93
CA PHE A 53 -11.16 2.88 9.91
C PHE A 53 -11.46 2.30 11.31
N PRO A 54 -12.70 1.83 11.57
CA PRO A 54 -13.03 1.16 12.83
C PRO A 54 -12.11 -0.03 13.13
N PRO A 55 -11.86 -0.38 14.42
CA PRO A 55 -10.94 -1.45 14.81
C PRO A 55 -11.23 -2.84 14.21
N LEU A 56 -12.46 -3.08 13.75
CA LEU A 56 -12.86 -4.30 13.06
C LEU A 56 -12.17 -4.47 11.69
N PHE A 57 -11.74 -3.38 11.08
CA PHE A 57 -11.11 -3.40 9.76
C PHE A 57 -9.59 -3.50 9.87
N ALA A 58 -9.01 -4.38 9.06
CA ALA A 58 -7.63 -4.24 8.62
C ALA A 58 -7.57 -3.28 7.42
N GLU A 59 -6.44 -2.64 7.21
CA GLU A 59 -6.30 -1.61 6.19
C GLU A 59 -5.07 -1.86 5.32
N TRP A 60 -5.20 -1.68 4.03
CA TRP A 60 -4.04 -1.60 3.15
C TRP A 60 -3.15 -0.43 3.56
N ASN A 61 -1.84 -0.66 3.64
CA ASN A 61 -0.87 0.30 4.13
C ASN A 61 0.05 0.77 3.01
N ASP A 62 -0.31 1.86 2.36
CA ASP A 62 0.51 2.50 1.33
C ASP A 62 1.77 3.15 1.91
N HIS A 63 1.75 3.65 3.16
CA HIS A 63 2.95 4.12 3.84
C HIS A 63 4.01 3.02 3.97
N TYR A 64 3.58 1.77 4.21
CA TYR A 64 4.50 0.63 4.20
C TYR A 64 5.07 0.41 2.80
N ARG A 65 4.21 0.33 1.79
CA ARG A 65 4.60 0.16 0.38
C ARG A 65 5.65 1.17 -0.03
N ASP A 66 5.35 2.43 0.19
CA ASP A 66 6.18 3.54 -0.28
C ASP A 66 7.50 3.61 0.51
N ALA A 67 7.46 3.41 1.82
CA ALA A 67 8.66 3.39 2.65
C ALA A 67 9.62 2.25 2.27
N VAL A 68 9.10 1.04 2.06
CA VAL A 68 9.93 -0.12 1.68
C VAL A 68 10.55 0.08 0.29
N ARG A 69 9.78 0.61 -0.67
CA ARG A 69 10.30 0.94 -2.00
C ARG A 69 11.36 2.05 -1.92
N ARG A 70 11.11 3.13 -1.21
CA ARG A 70 12.06 4.23 -1.02
C ARG A 70 13.34 3.78 -0.35
N PHE A 71 13.25 2.90 0.64
CA PHE A 71 14.44 2.39 1.34
C PHE A 71 15.34 1.54 0.44
N TRP A 72 14.76 0.57 -0.28
CA TRP A 72 15.54 -0.38 -1.08
C TRP A 72 15.89 0.12 -2.48
N LEU A 73 15.00 0.88 -3.11
CA LEU A 73 15.16 1.29 -4.52
C LEU A 73 15.73 2.69 -4.65
N GLU A 74 15.13 3.69 -3.99
CA GLU A 74 15.59 5.08 -4.07
C GLU A 74 16.72 5.41 -3.08
N ARG A 75 16.83 4.65 -2.00
CA ARG A 75 17.82 4.83 -0.92
C ARG A 75 17.76 6.22 -0.26
N ASN A 76 16.56 6.77 -0.14
CA ASN A 76 16.30 8.11 0.39
C ASN A 76 15.42 8.10 1.65
N LEU A 77 15.25 6.96 2.31
CA LEU A 77 14.50 6.81 3.54
C LEU A 77 15.43 6.56 4.74
N SER A 78 15.11 7.15 5.89
CA SER A 78 15.87 6.91 7.13
C SER A 78 15.63 5.49 7.67
N LEU A 79 16.62 4.93 8.36
CA LEU A 79 16.48 3.62 9.03
C LEU A 79 15.38 3.64 10.10
N GLY A 80 15.20 4.76 10.82
CA GLY A 80 14.15 4.90 11.83
C GLY A 80 12.74 4.82 11.24
N GLU A 81 12.51 5.50 10.12
CA GLU A 81 11.23 5.44 9.41
C GLU A 81 10.96 4.04 8.84
N PHE A 82 11.97 3.42 8.22
CA PHE A 82 11.89 2.04 7.77
C PHE A 82 11.55 1.08 8.91
N ALA A 83 12.24 1.18 10.06
CA ALA A 83 12.00 0.34 11.23
C ALA A 83 10.57 0.50 11.78
N GLY A 84 10.02 1.72 11.77
CA GLY A 84 8.62 1.97 12.15
C GLY A 84 7.63 1.22 11.25
N ARG A 85 7.87 1.21 9.94
CA ARG A 85 7.02 0.46 8.99
C ARG A 85 7.19 -1.05 9.16
N PHE A 86 8.42 -1.52 9.32
CA PHE A 86 8.74 -2.93 9.55
C PHE A 86 8.09 -3.48 10.83
N ALA A 87 7.95 -2.63 11.87
CA ALA A 87 7.32 -2.94 13.15
C ALA A 87 5.82 -2.59 13.19
N ALA A 88 5.06 -2.83 12.12
CA ALA A 88 3.60 -2.69 12.03
C ALA A 88 3.05 -1.26 12.06
N SER A 89 3.84 -0.23 11.69
CA SER A 89 3.33 1.15 11.54
C SER A 89 2.48 1.62 12.73
N SER A 90 3.02 1.50 13.95
CA SER A 90 2.27 1.78 15.19
C SER A 90 1.80 3.25 15.31
N ASP A 91 2.47 4.18 14.64
CA ASP A 91 2.08 5.58 14.52
C ASP A 91 0.73 5.76 13.80
N LEU A 92 0.38 4.86 12.89
CA LEU A 92 -0.89 4.86 12.14
C LEU A 92 -1.98 4.06 12.86
N PHE A 93 -1.64 2.89 13.42
CA PHE A 93 -2.64 1.90 13.84
C PHE A 93 -2.79 1.75 15.35
N LYS A 94 -1.85 2.22 16.18
CA LYS A 94 -1.98 2.08 17.64
C LYS A 94 -3.05 2.99 18.26
N ARG A 95 -3.42 4.04 17.57
CA ARG A 95 -4.26 5.14 18.09
C ARG A 95 -5.60 4.65 18.67
N ASP A 96 -6.26 3.71 17.99
CA ASP A 96 -7.60 3.22 18.35
C ASP A 96 -7.56 1.79 18.93
N GLY A 97 -6.44 1.40 19.53
CA GLY A 97 -6.27 0.07 20.11
C GLY A 97 -6.19 -1.07 19.09
N LYS A 98 -5.93 -0.74 17.83
CA LYS A 98 -5.74 -1.74 16.78
C LYS A 98 -4.51 -2.60 17.08
N ARG A 99 -4.61 -3.87 16.68
CA ARG A 99 -3.49 -4.82 16.77
C ARG A 99 -2.51 -4.61 15.62
N PRO A 100 -1.26 -5.06 15.75
CA PRO A 100 -0.30 -5.05 14.63
C PRO A 100 -0.84 -5.70 13.35
N SER A 101 -1.72 -6.71 13.47
CA SER A 101 -2.38 -7.36 12.33
C SER A 101 -3.45 -6.51 11.63
N ALA A 102 -3.71 -5.28 12.10
CA ALA A 102 -4.60 -4.37 11.39
C ALA A 102 -3.94 -3.75 10.16
N THR A 103 -2.61 -3.68 10.10
CA THR A 103 -1.91 -3.28 8.89
C THR A 103 -1.82 -4.44 7.92
N VAL A 104 -2.31 -4.25 6.70
CA VAL A 104 -2.08 -5.16 5.58
C VAL A 104 -0.93 -4.59 4.76
N ASN A 105 0.24 -5.17 4.94
CA ASN A 105 1.45 -4.75 4.25
C ASN A 105 1.42 -5.21 2.79
N LEU A 106 1.82 -4.35 1.90
CA LEU A 106 1.89 -4.66 0.47
C LEU A 106 3.11 -4.00 -0.16
N LEU A 107 3.62 -4.58 -1.24
CA LEU A 107 4.65 -3.98 -2.08
C LEU A 107 4.05 -3.38 -3.35
N THR A 108 3.00 -4.03 -3.86
CA THR A 108 2.28 -3.66 -5.08
C THR A 108 0.79 -3.95 -4.89
N ALA A 109 -0.06 -3.28 -5.64
CA ALA A 109 -1.49 -3.51 -5.69
C ALA A 109 -1.94 -3.58 -7.16
N HIS A 110 -3.25 -3.54 -7.42
CA HIS A 110 -3.80 -3.47 -8.77
C HIS A 110 -3.52 -2.12 -9.45
N ASP A 111 -3.30 -1.07 -8.65
CA ASP A 111 -2.88 0.25 -9.12
C ASP A 111 -1.36 0.36 -9.13
N GLY A 112 -0.84 1.13 -10.11
CA GLY A 112 0.58 1.41 -10.22
C GLY A 112 1.41 0.25 -10.76
N PHE A 113 2.69 0.26 -10.46
CA PHE A 113 3.67 -0.69 -10.99
C PHE A 113 3.52 -2.09 -10.39
N THR A 114 3.71 -3.11 -11.24
CA THR A 114 3.98 -4.47 -10.77
C THR A 114 5.34 -4.52 -10.03
N LEU A 115 5.58 -5.59 -9.27
CA LEU A 115 6.87 -5.75 -8.59
C LEU A 115 8.05 -5.77 -9.58
N ARG A 116 7.85 -6.29 -10.78
CA ARG A 116 8.86 -6.27 -11.83
C ARG A 116 9.09 -4.86 -12.38
N ASP A 117 8.03 -4.11 -12.60
CA ASP A 117 8.12 -2.75 -13.12
C ASP A 117 8.82 -1.83 -12.12
N CYS A 118 8.63 -2.03 -10.83
CA CYS A 118 9.33 -1.27 -9.78
C CYS A 118 10.87 -1.33 -9.88
N VAL A 119 11.43 -2.38 -10.48
CA VAL A 119 12.88 -2.55 -10.64
C VAL A 119 13.34 -2.38 -12.09
N CYS A 120 12.42 -2.14 -13.03
CA CYS A 120 12.71 -2.05 -14.46
C CYS A 120 12.42 -0.68 -15.07
N PHE A 121 11.55 0.11 -14.46
CA PHE A 121 11.09 1.37 -15.00
C PHE A 121 11.18 2.50 -13.96
N ASN A 122 11.62 3.67 -14.38
CA ASN A 122 11.52 4.90 -13.58
C ASN A 122 10.25 5.68 -13.91
N GLN A 123 9.67 5.47 -15.09
CA GLN A 123 8.49 6.17 -15.57
C GLN A 123 7.41 5.19 -16.00
N LYS A 124 6.15 5.61 -15.90
CA LYS A 124 5.03 4.82 -16.41
C LYS A 124 5.01 4.83 -17.94
N HIS A 125 4.59 3.72 -18.53
CA HIS A 125 4.46 3.50 -19.97
C HIS A 125 3.08 2.90 -20.25
N ASN A 126 2.02 3.73 -20.10
CA ASN A 126 0.63 3.33 -20.24
C ASN A 126 0.00 3.80 -21.56
N GLU A 127 0.79 4.10 -22.58
CA GLU A 127 0.32 4.60 -23.87
C GLU A 127 -0.64 3.64 -24.56
N ALA A 128 -0.45 2.33 -24.35
CA ALA A 128 -1.26 1.28 -24.94
C ALA A 128 -2.72 1.27 -24.48
N ASN A 129 -3.06 1.93 -23.37
CA ASN A 129 -4.45 2.02 -22.89
C ASN A 129 -5.29 3.10 -23.60
N GLY A 130 -4.69 3.89 -24.49
CA GLY A 130 -5.37 4.94 -25.25
C GLY A 130 -5.60 6.26 -24.51
N GLU A 131 -5.03 6.41 -23.28
CA GLU A 131 -5.17 7.60 -22.44
C GLU A 131 -3.95 8.53 -22.51
N GLU A 132 -3.13 8.41 -23.57
CA GLU A 132 -1.94 9.26 -23.79
C GLU A 132 -0.97 9.27 -22.57
N ASN A 133 -0.81 8.13 -21.91
CA ASN A 133 0.00 7.98 -20.70
C ASN A 133 -0.44 8.87 -19.52
N ARG A 134 -1.69 9.35 -19.51
CA ARG A 134 -2.23 10.16 -18.38
C ARG A 134 -2.64 9.30 -17.20
N ASP A 135 -3.09 8.08 -17.45
CA ASP A 135 -3.55 7.14 -16.44
C ASP A 135 -2.42 6.66 -15.51
N GLY A 136 -2.77 6.38 -14.27
CA GLY A 136 -1.86 5.91 -13.24
C GLY A 136 -0.96 6.99 -12.62
N THR A 137 -0.34 6.67 -11.50
CA THR A 137 0.55 7.58 -10.79
C THR A 137 1.90 7.75 -11.49
N ASN A 138 2.46 8.96 -11.45
CA ASN A 138 3.82 9.24 -11.89
C ASN A 138 4.87 8.84 -10.85
N ASN A 139 4.49 8.75 -9.58
CA ASN A 139 5.41 8.44 -8.49
C ASN A 139 5.17 6.99 -8.01
N ASN A 140 5.99 6.08 -8.52
CA ASN A 140 5.95 4.66 -8.14
C ASN A 140 7.06 4.25 -7.17
N HIS A 141 7.93 5.19 -6.75
CA HIS A 141 9.10 4.87 -5.92
C HIS A 141 9.87 3.67 -6.48
N SER A 142 10.23 3.76 -7.75
CA SER A 142 10.86 2.70 -8.52
C SER A 142 12.29 3.04 -8.91
N PHE A 143 13.06 2.05 -9.34
CA PHE A 143 14.43 2.28 -9.81
C PHE A 143 14.80 1.26 -10.90
N ASN A 144 15.08 1.74 -12.10
CA ASN A 144 15.38 0.92 -13.28
C ASN A 144 16.79 0.31 -13.30
N HIS A 145 17.64 0.59 -12.31
CA HIS A 145 19.04 0.16 -12.22
C HIS A 145 19.91 0.63 -13.39
N GLY A 146 19.57 1.79 -13.99
CA GLY A 146 20.33 2.45 -15.05
C GLY A 146 19.88 2.09 -16.48
N ILE A 147 18.92 1.18 -16.65
CA ILE A 147 18.38 0.81 -17.95
C ILE A 147 16.85 0.75 -17.86
N GLU A 148 16.18 1.65 -18.59
CA GLU A 148 14.71 1.66 -18.66
C GLU A 148 14.20 0.46 -19.47
N GLY A 149 13.18 -0.23 -18.95
CA GLY A 149 12.57 -1.37 -19.61
C GLY A 149 13.07 -2.74 -19.11
N LEU A 150 12.54 -3.79 -19.72
CA LEU A 150 12.73 -5.17 -19.25
C LEU A 150 14.10 -5.80 -19.59
N GLY A 151 14.81 -5.19 -20.53
CA GLY A 151 16.16 -5.64 -20.96
C GLY A 151 17.27 -5.18 -19.99
N GLY A 152 18.49 -5.59 -20.28
CA GLY A 152 19.69 -5.16 -19.55
C GLY A 152 20.85 -6.15 -19.64
N SER A 153 22.03 -5.71 -19.21
CA SER A 153 23.20 -6.60 -19.03
C SER A 153 22.94 -7.60 -17.89
N LEU A 154 23.74 -8.64 -17.81
CA LEU A 154 23.65 -9.60 -16.71
C LEU A 154 23.75 -8.93 -15.33
N ASP A 155 24.65 -7.96 -15.16
CA ASP A 155 24.82 -7.19 -13.94
C ASP A 155 23.54 -6.40 -13.55
N VAL A 156 22.87 -5.77 -14.52
CA VAL A 156 21.60 -5.08 -14.28
C VAL A 156 20.49 -6.07 -13.86
N ILE A 157 20.42 -7.21 -14.52
CA ILE A 157 19.44 -8.27 -14.21
C ILE A 157 19.66 -8.80 -12.79
N GLU A 158 20.91 -9.04 -12.38
CA GLU A 158 21.25 -9.51 -11.04
C GLU A 158 20.92 -8.46 -9.96
N ARG A 159 21.21 -7.19 -10.18
CA ARG A 159 20.83 -6.10 -9.27
C ARG A 159 19.32 -5.99 -9.11
N ARG A 160 18.55 -6.09 -10.20
CA ARG A 160 17.09 -6.13 -10.16
C ARG A 160 16.58 -7.29 -9.33
N ARG A 161 17.14 -8.50 -9.54
CA ARG A 161 16.80 -9.69 -8.75
C ARG A 161 17.09 -9.48 -7.27
N ALA A 162 18.26 -8.94 -6.92
CA ALA A 162 18.62 -8.65 -5.54
C ALA A 162 17.64 -7.66 -4.89
N SER A 163 17.22 -6.63 -5.62
CA SER A 163 16.21 -5.67 -5.13
C SER A 163 14.85 -6.33 -4.91
N VAL A 164 14.37 -7.17 -5.83
CA VAL A 164 13.13 -7.94 -5.65
C VAL A 164 13.22 -8.84 -4.42
N HIS A 165 14.34 -9.54 -4.22
CA HIS A 165 14.55 -10.37 -3.03
C HIS A 165 14.52 -9.54 -1.74
N ALA A 166 15.16 -8.36 -1.71
CA ALA A 166 15.15 -7.47 -0.56
C ALA A 166 13.72 -7.00 -0.22
N LEU A 167 12.95 -6.59 -1.22
CA LEU A 167 11.55 -6.18 -1.08
C LEU A 167 10.69 -7.32 -0.51
N LEU A 168 10.75 -8.51 -1.11
CA LEU A 168 9.96 -9.67 -0.67
C LEU A 168 10.38 -10.17 0.71
N THR A 169 11.68 -10.21 1.00
CA THR A 169 12.19 -10.59 2.33
C THR A 169 11.68 -9.62 3.40
N THR A 170 11.74 -8.33 3.11
CA THR A 170 11.20 -7.30 4.02
C THR A 170 9.72 -7.52 4.28
N LEU A 171 8.92 -7.74 3.24
CA LEU A 171 7.48 -7.99 3.38
C LEU A 171 7.19 -9.21 4.27
N LEU A 172 7.88 -10.33 4.00
CA LEU A 172 7.63 -11.60 4.70
C LEU A 172 8.09 -11.60 6.16
N LEU A 173 9.07 -10.74 6.50
CA LEU A 173 9.61 -10.65 7.87
C LEU A 173 9.00 -9.49 8.68
N SER A 174 8.24 -8.58 8.04
CA SER A 174 7.61 -7.45 8.73
C SER A 174 6.46 -7.90 9.62
N GLN A 175 6.24 -7.17 10.71
CA GLN A 175 5.01 -7.32 11.50
C GLN A 175 3.81 -6.73 10.75
N GLY A 176 2.67 -7.44 10.83
CA GLY A 176 1.44 -7.07 10.14
C GLY A 176 0.73 -8.30 9.57
N THR A 177 -0.09 -8.05 8.57
CA THR A 177 -0.77 -9.08 7.76
C THR A 177 -0.25 -9.01 6.35
#